data_0ee9745d9f6776a29a8fc8446747598b
#
_entry.id   0ee9745d9f6776a29a8fc8446747598b
#
_cell.length_a   1.000
_cell.length_b   1.000
_cell.length_c   1.000
_cell.angle_alpha   90.00
_cell.angle_beta   90.00
_cell.angle_gamma   90.00
#
_symmetry.space_group_name_H-M   'P 1'
#
loop_
_entity.id
_entity.type
_entity.pdbx_description
1 polymer ?
#
loop_
_entity_poly.entity_id
_entity_poly.type
_entity_poly.pdbx_seq_one_letter_code
_entity_poly.pdbx_strand_id
1 'polypeptide(L)'
;MAQAKILTVGGTPYEMIDEIARGNAQTALNNAEYNRQGQIGKYGGQSIAAILAGEIGSGTVYDALHKRIAAANFAGLRVGDYLDVPLVSASAVAAQQSVRFLLAHIDPYLYCDDNSKGHHIAFVASAPVSVAKTVTGVANDS
;
A
#
# COMPACT_ATOMS: atom_id res chain seq x y z
N MET A 1 -6.37 35.68 4.92
CA MET A 1 -7.35 35.49 6.01
C MET A 1 -8.75 35.48 5.41
N ALA A 2 -9.44 34.36 5.47
CA ALA A 2 -10.83 34.29 5.04
C ALA A 2 -11.69 34.98 6.10
N GLN A 3 -12.40 36.06 5.71
CA GLN A 3 -13.37 36.71 6.57
C GLN A 3 -14.53 35.75 6.78
N ALA A 4 -14.79 35.37 8.03
CA ALA A 4 -16.02 34.68 8.39
C ALA A 4 -17.21 35.60 8.05
N LYS A 5 -18.08 35.15 7.16
CA LYS A 5 -19.34 35.82 6.90
C LYS A 5 -20.27 35.55 8.08
N ILE A 6 -20.48 36.54 8.89
CA ILE A 6 -21.44 36.49 9.98
C ILE A 6 -22.82 36.87 9.40
N LEU A 7 -23.75 35.92 9.43
CA LEU A 7 -25.15 36.19 9.14
C LEU A 7 -25.87 36.53 10.43
N THR A 8 -26.45 37.72 10.54
CA THR A 8 -27.22 38.12 11.72
C THR A 8 -28.70 37.94 11.43
N VAL A 9 -29.35 37.04 12.17
CA VAL A 9 -30.79 36.81 12.10
C VAL A 9 -31.38 37.14 13.45
N GLY A 10 -32.33 38.07 13.51
CA GLY A 10 -32.98 38.48 14.77
C GLY A 10 -32.05 39.04 15.84
N GLY A 11 -30.92 39.66 15.42
CA GLY A 11 -29.94 40.25 16.35
C GLY A 11 -28.90 39.25 16.87
N THR A 12 -29.02 37.97 16.56
CA THR A 12 -28.02 36.94 16.93
C THR A 12 -27.06 36.68 15.81
N PRO A 13 -25.74 36.81 16.01
CA PRO A 13 -24.75 36.49 15.00
C PRO A 13 -24.63 34.96 14.84
N TYR A 14 -24.80 34.49 13.65
CA TYR A 14 -24.51 33.10 13.26
C TYR A 14 -23.24 33.04 12.45
N GLU A 15 -22.26 32.31 12.92
CA GLU A 15 -21.08 31.99 12.17
C GLU A 15 -21.42 30.84 11.21
N MET A 16 -21.53 31.13 9.92
CA MET A 16 -21.72 30.09 8.92
C MET A 16 -20.38 29.40 8.68
N ILE A 17 -20.07 28.43 9.49
CA ILE A 17 -18.94 27.54 9.25
C ILE A 17 -19.47 26.43 8.36
N ASP A 18 -19.13 26.50 7.09
CA ASP A 18 -19.39 25.39 6.16
C ASP A 18 -18.32 24.32 6.35
N GLU A 19 -18.45 23.56 7.44
CA GLU A 19 -17.52 22.46 7.77
C GLU A 19 -17.54 21.38 6.70
N ILE A 20 -18.66 21.17 6.04
CA ILE A 20 -18.81 20.20 4.95
C ILE A 20 -18.00 20.64 3.75
N ALA A 21 -18.12 21.90 3.35
CA ALA A 21 -17.36 22.44 2.21
C ALA A 21 -15.85 22.43 2.51
N ARG A 22 -15.43 22.75 3.72
CA ARG A 22 -14.02 22.66 4.14
C ARG A 22 -13.52 21.22 4.13
N GLY A 23 -14.30 20.27 4.62
CA GLY A 23 -13.98 18.86 4.60
C GLY A 23 -13.85 18.33 3.18
N ASN A 24 -14.77 18.69 2.31
CA ASN A 24 -14.73 18.31 0.89
C ASN A 24 -13.54 18.93 0.17
N ALA A 25 -13.22 20.20 0.43
CA ALA A 25 -12.06 20.86 -0.15
C ALA A 25 -10.75 20.22 0.30
N GLN A 26 -10.62 19.89 1.58
CA GLN A 26 -9.44 19.19 2.10
C GLN A 26 -9.30 17.80 1.48
N THR A 27 -10.39 17.07 1.34
CA THR A 27 -10.39 15.76 0.69
C THR A 27 -9.98 15.86 -0.78
N ALA A 28 -10.49 16.87 -1.50
CA ALA A 28 -10.12 17.12 -2.89
C ALA A 28 -8.64 17.49 -3.04
N LEU A 29 -8.09 18.29 -2.14
CA LEU A 29 -6.67 18.64 -2.10
C LEU A 29 -5.79 17.40 -1.86
N ASN A 30 -6.16 16.56 -0.90
CA ASN A 30 -5.45 15.33 -0.59
C ASN A 30 -5.46 14.37 -1.78
N ASN A 31 -6.60 14.24 -2.46
CA ASN A 31 -6.72 13.41 -3.65
C ASN A 31 -5.93 13.97 -4.84
N ALA A 32 -5.91 15.29 -5.02
CA ALA A 32 -5.13 15.94 -6.08
C ALA A 32 -3.62 15.77 -5.84
N GLU A 33 -3.16 15.95 -4.62
CA GLU A 33 -1.74 15.73 -4.26
C GLU A 33 -1.35 14.27 -4.47
N TYR A 34 -2.20 13.35 -4.08
CA TYR A 34 -1.99 11.94 -4.30
C TYR A 34 -1.87 11.58 -5.78
N ASN A 35 -2.78 12.09 -6.62
CA ASN A 35 -2.74 11.88 -8.06
C ASN A 35 -1.48 12.50 -8.68
N ARG A 36 -1.07 13.68 -8.20
CA ARG A 36 0.15 14.34 -8.62
C ARG A 36 1.39 13.51 -8.31
N GLN A 37 1.47 12.94 -7.12
CA GLN A 37 2.57 12.07 -6.73
C GLN A 37 2.63 10.81 -7.59
N GLY A 38 1.48 10.23 -7.94
CA GLY A 38 1.41 9.08 -8.86
C GLY A 38 1.87 9.40 -10.29
N GLN A 39 1.65 10.64 -10.75
CA GLN A 39 2.02 11.08 -12.10
C GLN A 39 3.51 11.43 -12.27
N ILE A 40 4.20 11.79 -11.20
CA ILE A 40 5.60 12.23 -11.26
C ILE A 40 6.60 11.05 -11.39
N GLY A 41 6.11 9.82 -11.41
CA GLY A 41 6.97 8.63 -11.60
C GLY A 41 7.96 8.36 -10.46
N LYS A 42 7.98 9.19 -9.43
CA LYS A 42 8.59 8.85 -8.16
C LYS A 42 7.55 8.09 -7.36
N TYR A 43 7.54 6.81 -7.53
CA TYR A 43 6.72 5.91 -6.73
C TYR A 43 7.20 5.96 -5.28
N GLY A 44 6.78 7.00 -4.58
CA GLY A 44 6.85 7.06 -3.14
C GLY A 44 5.67 6.29 -2.56
N GLY A 45 5.53 5.02 -2.94
CA GLY A 45 4.58 4.14 -2.28
C GLY A 45 4.89 4.09 -0.79
N GLN A 46 3.86 3.92 0.02
CA GLN A 46 4.02 3.80 1.46
C GLN A 46 4.34 2.36 1.84
N SER A 47 5.03 2.20 2.97
CA SER A 47 5.21 0.88 3.55
C SER A 47 3.85 0.32 4.00
N ILE A 48 3.49 -0.84 3.49
CA ILE A 48 2.26 -1.55 3.90
C ILE A 48 2.30 -1.83 5.41
N ALA A 49 3.47 -2.11 5.96
CA ALA A 49 3.62 -2.27 7.41
C ALA A 49 3.28 -0.99 8.19
N ALA A 50 3.60 0.18 7.64
CA ALA A 50 3.22 1.46 8.25
C ALA A 50 1.71 1.73 8.12
N ILE A 51 1.12 1.41 6.96
CA ILE A 51 -0.33 1.55 6.74
C ILE A 51 -1.12 0.67 7.72
N LEU A 52 -0.64 -0.55 7.97
CA LEU A 52 -1.30 -1.54 8.82
C LEU A 52 -0.85 -1.51 10.28
N ALA A 53 -0.01 -0.56 10.68
CA ALA A 53 0.62 -0.55 12.02
C ALA A 53 -0.38 -0.67 13.18
N GLY A 54 -1.56 -0.04 13.05
CA GLY A 54 -2.63 -0.14 14.06
C GLY A 54 -3.36 -1.49 14.09
N GLU A 55 -3.16 -2.35 13.10
CA GLU A 55 -3.87 -3.63 12.95
C GLU A 55 -2.98 -4.85 13.20
N ILE A 56 -1.66 -4.66 13.18
CA ILE A 56 -0.70 -5.76 13.37
C ILE A 56 -0.84 -6.36 14.78
N GLY A 57 -0.99 -5.51 15.80
CA GLY A 57 -1.10 -5.98 17.19
C GLY A 57 0.11 -6.85 17.60
N SER A 58 -0.16 -8.05 18.06
CA SER A 58 0.87 -9.06 18.40
C SER A 58 1.21 -9.98 17.22
N GLY A 59 0.57 -9.81 16.07
CA GLY A 59 0.79 -10.61 14.86
C GLY A 59 1.87 -10.03 13.95
N THR A 60 1.80 -10.39 12.70
CA THR A 60 2.69 -9.92 11.65
C THR A 60 1.94 -9.02 10.65
N VAL A 61 2.69 -8.26 9.85
CA VAL A 61 2.11 -7.51 8.74
C VAL A 61 1.36 -8.42 7.75
N TYR A 62 1.83 -9.65 7.60
CA TYR A 62 1.20 -10.65 6.73
C TYR A 62 -0.17 -11.08 7.26
N ASP A 63 -0.30 -11.27 8.58
CA ASP A 63 -1.57 -11.62 9.22
C ASP A 63 -2.59 -10.49 9.07
N ALA A 64 -2.17 -9.25 9.28
CA ALA A 64 -3.01 -8.07 9.11
C ALA A 64 -3.46 -7.91 7.64
N LEU A 65 -2.52 -8.05 6.70
CA LEU A 65 -2.81 -7.98 5.27
C LEU A 65 -3.77 -9.10 4.84
N HIS A 66 -3.54 -10.32 5.30
CA HIS A 66 -4.40 -11.47 5.00
C HIS A 66 -5.84 -11.27 5.50
N LYS A 67 -6.00 -10.74 6.72
CA LYS A 67 -7.33 -10.38 7.26
C LYS A 67 -8.04 -9.34 6.40
N ARG A 68 -7.32 -8.31 5.93
CA ARG A 68 -7.89 -7.30 5.04
C ARG A 68 -8.31 -7.87 3.69
N ILE A 69 -7.48 -8.72 3.09
CA ILE A 69 -7.80 -9.39 1.84
C ILE A 69 -9.07 -10.25 2.00
N ALA A 70 -9.12 -11.05 3.05
CA ALA A 70 -10.29 -11.89 3.34
C ALA A 70 -11.59 -11.09 3.55
N ALA A 71 -11.47 -9.88 4.08
CA ALA A 71 -12.60 -8.96 4.29
C ALA A 71 -12.87 -8.04 3.08
N ALA A 72 -12.16 -8.19 1.96
CA ALA A 72 -12.19 -7.27 0.81
C ALA A 72 -11.95 -5.80 1.22
N ASN A 73 -11.18 -5.55 2.29
CA ASN A 73 -10.90 -4.21 2.78
C ASN A 73 -9.52 -3.73 2.33
N PHE A 74 -9.48 -3.05 1.20
CA PHE A 74 -8.25 -2.49 0.63
C PHE A 74 -8.06 -0.99 0.95
N ALA A 75 -8.81 -0.46 1.92
CA ALA A 75 -8.72 0.95 2.29
C ALA A 75 -7.29 1.34 2.67
N GLY A 76 -6.78 2.41 2.05
CA GLY A 76 -5.43 2.91 2.26
C GLY A 76 -4.33 2.19 1.47
N LEU A 77 -4.60 0.99 0.92
CA LEU A 77 -3.65 0.29 0.06
C LEU A 77 -3.76 0.75 -1.39
N ARG A 78 -2.63 0.90 -2.05
CA ARG A 78 -2.55 1.44 -3.41
C ARG A 78 -1.45 0.77 -4.21
N VAL A 79 -1.63 0.74 -5.52
CA VAL A 79 -0.58 0.30 -6.44
C VAL A 79 0.67 1.16 -6.25
N GLY A 80 1.81 0.51 -6.07
CA GLY A 80 3.08 1.15 -5.74
C GLY A 80 3.45 1.11 -4.25
N ASP A 81 2.53 0.82 -3.34
CA ASP A 81 2.86 0.56 -1.94
C ASP A 81 3.75 -0.69 -1.85
N TYR A 82 4.55 -0.76 -0.80
CA TYR A 82 5.56 -1.80 -0.75
C TYR A 82 5.60 -2.57 0.56
N LEU A 83 6.14 -3.78 0.43
CA LEU A 83 6.43 -4.68 1.54
C LEU A 83 7.88 -5.15 1.42
N ASP A 84 8.69 -4.89 2.43
CA ASP A 84 10.05 -5.41 2.51
C ASP A 84 10.00 -6.81 3.16
N VAL A 85 10.35 -7.82 2.38
CA VAL A 85 10.29 -9.23 2.78
C VAL A 85 11.71 -9.75 3.02
N PRO A 86 12.05 -10.17 4.24
CA PRO A 86 13.32 -10.80 4.49
C PRO A 86 13.32 -12.19 3.83
N LEU A 87 14.25 -12.42 2.94
CA LEU A 87 14.49 -13.75 2.39
C LEU A 87 15.42 -14.52 3.30
N VAL A 88 14.90 -15.57 3.90
CA VAL A 88 15.72 -16.48 4.70
C VAL A 88 16.33 -17.51 3.77
N SER A 89 17.65 -17.48 3.65
CA SER A 89 18.35 -18.56 2.94
C SER A 89 18.43 -19.80 3.84
N ALA A 90 18.08 -20.95 3.29
CA ALA A 90 18.29 -22.24 3.94
C ALA A 90 19.78 -22.59 4.08
N SER A 91 20.65 -21.87 3.40
CA SER A 91 22.10 -22.04 3.44
C SER A 91 22.73 -20.95 4.31
N ALA A 92 23.53 -21.33 5.28
CA ALA A 92 24.26 -20.42 6.18
C ALA A 92 25.26 -19.47 5.45
N VAL A 93 25.42 -19.61 4.17
CA VAL A 93 26.41 -18.88 3.35
C VAL A 93 25.80 -17.65 2.67
N ALA A 94 24.48 -17.55 2.56
CA ALA A 94 23.86 -16.38 1.93
C ALA A 94 23.44 -15.39 3.03
N ALA A 95 23.95 -14.16 2.94
CA ALA A 95 23.49 -13.06 3.79
C ALA A 95 21.97 -12.90 3.67
N GLN A 96 21.30 -12.67 4.78
CA GLN A 96 19.87 -12.32 4.79
C GLN A 96 19.65 -11.12 3.88
N GLN A 97 18.95 -11.32 2.79
CA GLN A 97 18.62 -10.30 1.84
C GLN A 97 17.18 -9.88 2.04
N SER A 98 16.93 -8.58 2.19
CA SER A 98 15.57 -8.06 2.14
C SER A 98 15.24 -7.67 0.71
N VAL A 99 14.10 -8.13 0.22
CA VAL A 99 13.60 -7.80 -1.11
C VAL A 99 12.34 -6.98 -0.97
N ARG A 100 12.31 -5.86 -1.66
CA ARG A 100 11.12 -5.00 -1.73
C ARG A 100 10.17 -5.52 -2.79
N PHE A 101 8.94 -5.80 -2.37
CA PHE A 101 7.83 -6.13 -3.24
C PHE A 101 6.88 -4.94 -3.33
N LEU A 102 6.56 -4.54 -4.55
CA LEU A 102 5.60 -3.48 -4.83
C LEU A 102 4.22 -4.09 -5.05
N LEU A 103 3.19 -3.48 -4.49
CA LEU A 103 1.81 -3.80 -4.80
C LEU A 103 1.56 -3.42 -6.27
N ALA A 104 1.36 -4.41 -7.11
CA ALA A 104 1.18 -4.23 -8.55
C ALA A 104 -0.29 -4.10 -8.93
N HIS A 105 -1.16 -4.86 -8.27
CA HIS A 105 -2.59 -4.84 -8.55
C HIS A 105 -3.41 -5.38 -7.38
N ILE A 106 -4.64 -4.89 -7.25
CA ILE A 106 -5.65 -5.40 -6.33
C ILE A 106 -6.70 -6.13 -7.18
N ASP A 107 -6.99 -7.36 -6.81
CA ASP A 107 -7.99 -8.22 -7.45
C ASP A 107 -7.84 -8.39 -8.99
N PRO A 108 -6.62 -8.63 -9.53
CA PRO A 108 -6.43 -8.71 -10.99
C PRO A 108 -7.24 -9.81 -11.66
N TYR A 109 -7.59 -10.87 -10.93
CA TYR A 109 -8.30 -12.04 -11.48
C TYR A 109 -9.72 -12.22 -10.94
N LEU A 110 -10.25 -11.24 -10.17
CA LEU A 110 -11.56 -11.37 -9.53
C LEU A 110 -12.71 -11.57 -10.54
N TYR A 111 -12.57 -11.01 -11.73
CA TYR A 111 -13.57 -11.07 -12.81
C TYR A 111 -13.14 -11.94 -13.98
N CYS A 112 -12.08 -12.72 -13.82
CA CYS A 112 -11.69 -13.71 -14.82
C CYS A 112 -12.45 -15.01 -14.62
N ASP A 113 -12.40 -15.91 -15.61
CA ASP A 113 -13.09 -17.21 -15.57
C ASP A 113 -12.70 -18.06 -14.34
N ASP A 114 -11.48 -17.88 -13.82
CA ASP A 114 -11.04 -18.48 -12.57
C ASP A 114 -11.34 -17.56 -11.38
N ASN A 115 -12.60 -17.46 -11.01
CA ASN A 115 -13.05 -16.71 -9.83
C ASN A 115 -12.86 -17.48 -8.51
N SER A 116 -12.26 -18.68 -8.55
CA SER A 116 -11.98 -19.51 -7.37
C SER A 116 -10.96 -18.88 -6.41
N LYS A 117 -10.21 -17.91 -6.86
CA LYS A 117 -9.16 -17.24 -6.08
C LYS A 117 -9.67 -16.31 -5.01
N GLY A 118 -10.91 -15.81 -5.12
CA GLY A 118 -11.43 -14.79 -4.22
C GLY A 118 -10.65 -13.48 -4.30
N HIS A 119 -10.76 -12.66 -3.26
CA HIS A 119 -9.99 -11.40 -3.17
C HIS A 119 -8.50 -11.68 -2.97
N HIS A 120 -7.66 -10.93 -3.68
CA HIS A 120 -6.21 -11.10 -3.63
C HIS A 120 -5.46 -9.84 -4.04
N ILE A 121 -4.16 -9.81 -3.71
CA ILE A 121 -3.24 -8.74 -4.09
C ILE A 121 -2.07 -9.37 -4.86
N ALA A 122 -1.71 -8.76 -5.98
CA ALA A 122 -0.53 -9.12 -6.74
C ALA A 122 0.65 -8.22 -6.37
N PHE A 123 1.79 -8.84 -6.10
CA PHE A 123 3.04 -8.16 -5.83
C PHE A 123 4.07 -8.46 -6.91
N VAL A 124 4.97 -7.51 -7.15
CA VAL A 124 6.13 -7.67 -8.02
C VAL A 124 7.39 -7.24 -7.28
N ALA A 125 8.47 -7.98 -7.43
CA ALA A 125 9.75 -7.58 -6.87
C ALA A 125 10.24 -6.28 -7.55
N SER A 126 10.68 -5.29 -6.75
CA SER A 126 11.16 -4.01 -7.25
C SER A 126 12.51 -4.10 -7.97
N ALA A 127 13.25 -5.17 -7.71
CA ALA A 127 14.54 -5.47 -8.35
C ALA A 127 14.68 -6.99 -8.52
N PRO A 128 15.51 -7.45 -9.47
CA PRO A 128 15.83 -8.85 -9.58
C PRO A 128 16.39 -9.40 -8.26
N VAL A 129 15.88 -10.53 -7.83
CA VAL A 129 16.44 -11.23 -6.68
C VAL A 129 17.72 -11.89 -7.14
N SER A 130 18.85 -11.27 -6.90
CA SER A 130 20.15 -11.85 -7.21
C SER A 130 20.52 -12.88 -6.12
N VAL A 131 19.96 -14.07 -6.23
CA VAL A 131 20.51 -15.21 -5.51
C VAL A 131 21.67 -15.68 -6.37
N ALA A 132 22.89 -15.41 -5.93
CA ALA A 132 24.08 -16.04 -6.51
C ALA A 132 23.95 -17.54 -6.27
N LYS A 133 23.34 -18.26 -7.19
CA LYS A 133 23.32 -19.71 -7.17
C LYS A 133 24.66 -20.15 -7.75
N THR A 134 25.63 -20.36 -6.88
CA THR A 134 26.82 -21.09 -7.27
C THR A 134 26.36 -22.49 -7.59
N VAL A 135 26.26 -22.81 -8.86
CA VAL A 135 26.11 -24.19 -9.32
C VAL A 135 27.48 -24.88 -9.12
N THR A 136 27.76 -25.25 -7.88
CA THR A 136 28.85 -26.17 -7.60
C THR A 136 28.36 -27.57 -7.89
N GLY A 137 28.90 -28.19 -8.89
CA GLY A 137 28.70 -29.60 -9.17
C GLY A 137 28.05 -29.91 -10.50
N VAL A 138 28.62 -29.45 -11.59
CA VAL A 138 28.65 -30.28 -12.82
C VAL A 138 29.95 -31.06 -12.76
N ALA A 139 29.93 -32.24 -12.14
CA ALA A 139 30.93 -33.23 -12.42
C ALA A 139 30.76 -33.59 -13.89
N ASN A 140 31.65 -33.12 -14.72
CA ASN A 140 31.86 -33.72 -16.05
C ASN A 140 32.49 -35.07 -15.78
N ASP A 141 31.67 -36.11 -15.73
CA ASP A 141 32.18 -37.47 -15.99
C ASP A 141 32.48 -37.60 -17.48
N SER A 142 33.76 -37.63 -17.80
CA SER A 142 34.29 -38.01 -19.10
C SER A 142 34.31 -39.53 -19.21
#